data_a388a679d1b8c9d9148bdf7aced2db15
#
_entry.id   a388a679d1b8c9d9148bdf7aced2db15
#
_cell.length_a   1.000
_cell.length_b   1.000
_cell.length_c   1.000
_cell.angle_alpha   90.00
_cell.angle_beta   90.00
_cell.angle_gamma   90.00
#
_symmetry.space_group_name_H-M   'P 1'
#
loop_
_entity.id
_entity.type
_entity.pdbx_description
1 polymer ?
#
loop_
_entity_poly.entity_id
_entity_poly.type
_entity_poly.pdbx_seq_one_letter_code
_entity_poly.pdbx_strand_id
1 'polypeptide(L)'
;GETLSSAANTQSAFVLGVDDTRGIIYDCKLRPLVGEKTHLVAAIQPSPEAFTALTEAREKGLDAPLPDEGQTKPYLMELDGHEVYSRGVEMFEAVQRYADDQLAPHIIGYLNPEKTSGVAGIEMAYDDLLRQYDGSLKLRYTLDAAGRSLSLGAPEIVQDNYKSEGGVALTIDADIQRAAQRAMKDVKKGAAVVMDVETGDIKASVSMPAYDANNLADSLHNPDGPFVNRAFSQYSVGSTFKLVVAAAALESGYGRYTPYTCKGYEDVDGHIFYCHWRNGHGEIDLQKAIEVSCNPFFIDLGLRVGGKRIASMAREIGFSRAAQFTDDIKTQSGTLPDDAELSLDTAVANFSFGQGSLTATPIQVAQMICTVANGGYAVTPRLVEGFTDDGKTYYEHTAAYAPSQVFSKRTSDILRECLVSNVEEGSGVKAKPSFGTAGGKTASAQTGVYETPGEEDSEIVHAW
;
A
#
# COMPACT_ATOMS: atom_id res chain seq x y z
N GLY A 1 -29.01 -46.79 -26.62
CA GLY A 1 -28.14 -47.38 -25.58
C GLY A 1 -27.16 -46.40 -24.96
N GLU A 2 -26.59 -45.49 -25.75
CA GLU A 2 -25.55 -44.53 -25.28
C GLU A 2 -26.09 -43.41 -24.39
N THR A 3 -27.32 -42.93 -24.62
CA THR A 3 -27.92 -41.85 -23.83
C THR A 3 -28.34 -42.27 -22.41
N LEU A 4 -28.77 -43.53 -22.25
CA LEU A 4 -29.13 -44.10 -20.94
C LEU A 4 -27.87 -44.45 -20.14
N SER A 5 -26.79 -44.86 -20.77
CA SER A 5 -25.50 -45.13 -20.14
C SER A 5 -24.84 -43.87 -19.65
N SER A 6 -24.88 -42.76 -20.43
CA SER A 6 -24.34 -41.47 -20.02
C SER A 6 -25.13 -40.84 -18.86
N ALA A 7 -26.47 -40.96 -18.90
CA ALA A 7 -27.34 -40.50 -17.81
C ALA A 7 -27.16 -41.32 -16.52
N ALA A 8 -27.01 -42.65 -16.63
CA ALA A 8 -26.71 -43.52 -15.50
C ALA A 8 -25.32 -43.24 -14.88
N ASN A 9 -24.31 -42.98 -15.70
CA ASN A 9 -22.98 -42.59 -15.23
C ASN A 9 -22.99 -41.24 -14.53
N THR A 10 -23.79 -40.27 -14.98
CA THR A 10 -23.92 -38.96 -14.34
C THR A 10 -24.65 -39.03 -12.97
N GLN A 11 -25.60 -39.95 -12.83
CA GLN A 11 -26.32 -40.18 -11.58
C GLN A 11 -25.54 -40.97 -10.51
N SER A 12 -24.45 -41.62 -10.89
CA SER A 12 -23.63 -42.45 -10.00
C SER A 12 -22.29 -41.84 -9.64
N ALA A 13 -22.07 -40.55 -9.90
CA ALA A 13 -20.83 -39.87 -9.60
C ALA A 13 -20.99 -38.75 -8.53
N PHE A 14 -20.00 -38.62 -7.65
CA PHE A 14 -19.87 -37.55 -6.70
C PHE A 14 -18.63 -36.73 -7.02
N VAL A 15 -18.77 -35.39 -7.12
CA VAL A 15 -17.66 -34.47 -7.41
C VAL A 15 -17.31 -33.71 -6.15
N LEU A 16 -16.05 -33.83 -5.70
CA LEU A 16 -15.50 -33.13 -4.58
C LEU A 16 -14.60 -32.02 -5.12
N GLY A 17 -14.86 -30.74 -4.76
CA GLY A 17 -13.93 -29.65 -4.96
C GLY A 17 -12.73 -29.78 -4.03
N VAL A 18 -11.52 -29.67 -4.56
CA VAL A 18 -10.27 -29.74 -3.78
C VAL A 18 -9.67 -28.36 -3.61
N ASP A 19 -9.57 -27.61 -4.71
CA ASP A 19 -8.98 -26.26 -4.69
C ASP A 19 -9.54 -25.44 -5.85
N ASP A 20 -9.75 -24.16 -5.59
CA ASP A 20 -10.10 -23.16 -6.59
C ASP A 20 -9.00 -22.10 -6.64
N THR A 21 -8.51 -21.79 -7.83
CA THR A 21 -7.48 -20.79 -8.09
C THR A 21 -8.03 -19.62 -8.89
N ARG A 22 -7.34 -18.50 -8.84
CA ARG A 22 -7.74 -17.24 -9.46
C ARG A 22 -6.51 -16.59 -10.09
N GLY A 23 -6.69 -15.70 -11.04
CA GLY A 23 -5.63 -14.89 -11.65
C GLY A 23 -4.69 -14.26 -10.62
N ILE A 24 -3.44 -14.11 -10.99
CA ILE A 24 -2.35 -13.70 -10.09
C ILE A 24 -2.17 -12.19 -10.12
N ILE A 25 -1.82 -11.63 -8.97
CA ILE A 25 -1.33 -10.25 -8.84
C ILE A 25 0.18 -10.32 -8.68
N TYR A 26 0.89 -9.68 -9.59
CA TYR A 26 2.35 -9.71 -9.68
C TYR A 26 2.99 -8.39 -9.24
N ASP A 27 4.26 -8.44 -8.87
CA ASP A 27 5.10 -7.25 -8.78
C ASP A 27 5.62 -6.82 -10.18
N CYS A 28 6.40 -5.73 -10.23
CA CYS A 28 6.91 -5.19 -11.49
C CYS A 28 7.92 -6.10 -12.23
N LYS A 29 8.39 -7.17 -11.58
CA LYS A 29 9.30 -8.17 -12.14
C LYS A 29 8.58 -9.49 -12.43
N LEU A 30 7.25 -9.48 -12.45
CA LEU A 30 6.40 -10.66 -12.61
C LEU A 30 6.64 -11.75 -11.56
N ARG A 31 6.97 -11.35 -10.31
CA ARG A 31 6.99 -12.24 -9.16
C ARG A 31 5.61 -12.21 -8.50
N PRO A 32 5.02 -13.38 -8.17
CA PRO A 32 3.70 -13.40 -7.53
C PRO A 32 3.69 -12.65 -6.20
N LEU A 33 2.66 -11.83 -5.98
CA LEU A 33 2.36 -11.20 -4.69
C LEU A 33 1.24 -11.94 -3.95
N VAL A 34 0.50 -12.80 -4.67
CA VAL A 34 -0.56 -13.66 -4.13
C VAL A 34 -0.47 -15.04 -4.75
N GLY A 35 -0.96 -16.08 -4.05
CA GLY A 35 -1.05 -17.43 -4.59
C GLY A 35 0.29 -18.17 -4.70
N GLU A 36 1.35 -17.69 -4.06
CA GLU A 36 2.66 -18.35 -4.03
C GLU A 36 2.74 -19.47 -2.98
N LYS A 37 2.03 -19.32 -1.89
CA LYS A 37 2.01 -20.27 -0.78
C LYS A 37 1.02 -21.40 -1.07
N THR A 38 1.34 -22.60 -0.56
CA THR A 38 0.45 -23.76 -0.57
C THR A 38 0.31 -24.32 0.82
N HIS A 39 -0.77 -25.05 1.05
CA HIS A 39 -1.00 -25.85 2.25
C HIS A 39 -1.49 -27.24 1.87
N LEU A 40 -1.24 -28.19 2.74
CA LEU A 40 -1.54 -29.60 2.46
C LEU A 40 -2.99 -29.90 2.85
N VAL A 41 -3.76 -30.43 1.89
CA VAL A 41 -5.14 -30.91 2.09
C VAL A 41 -5.26 -32.36 1.68
N ALA A 42 -6.20 -33.07 2.26
CA ALA A 42 -6.53 -34.43 1.86
C ALA A 42 -8.00 -34.58 1.45
N ALA A 43 -8.24 -35.22 0.35
CA ALA A 43 -9.53 -35.74 -0.01
C ALA A 43 -9.68 -37.13 0.63
N ILE A 44 -10.60 -37.27 1.56
CA ILE A 44 -10.81 -38.47 2.36
C ILE A 44 -12.04 -39.21 1.81
N GLN A 45 -11.82 -40.43 1.33
CA GLN A 45 -12.91 -41.41 1.04
C GLN A 45 -13.16 -42.23 2.31
N PRO A 46 -14.34 -42.09 2.94
CA PRO A 46 -14.62 -42.80 4.19
C PRO A 46 -14.43 -44.30 4.07
N SER A 47 -13.48 -44.86 4.80
CA SER A 47 -13.18 -46.31 4.87
C SER A 47 -12.53 -46.61 6.23
N PRO A 48 -12.56 -47.89 6.66
CA PRO A 48 -11.86 -48.29 7.91
C PRO A 48 -10.38 -47.97 7.88
N GLU A 49 -9.71 -48.12 6.73
CA GLU A 49 -8.31 -47.85 6.55
C GLU A 49 -7.99 -46.35 6.66
N ALA A 50 -8.79 -45.51 5.99
CA ALA A 50 -8.65 -44.06 6.10
C ALA A 50 -8.88 -43.56 7.55
N PHE A 51 -9.90 -44.07 8.23
CA PHE A 51 -10.18 -43.77 9.64
C PHE A 51 -9.01 -44.12 10.55
N THR A 52 -8.44 -45.33 10.38
CA THR A 52 -7.28 -45.78 11.16
C THR A 52 -6.07 -44.81 10.94
N ALA A 53 -5.76 -44.48 9.68
CA ALA A 53 -4.64 -43.60 9.37
C ALA A 53 -4.84 -42.17 9.90
N LEU A 54 -6.06 -41.65 9.87
CA LEU A 54 -6.38 -40.35 10.47
C LEU A 54 -6.28 -40.36 12.00
N THR A 55 -6.70 -41.46 12.64
CA THR A 55 -6.55 -41.63 14.08
C THR A 55 -5.06 -41.64 14.48
N GLU A 56 -4.23 -42.38 13.77
CA GLU A 56 -2.78 -42.40 13.99
C GLU A 56 -2.13 -41.04 13.75
N ALA A 57 -2.57 -40.29 12.75
CA ALA A 57 -2.08 -38.94 12.48
C ALA A 57 -2.45 -37.97 13.60
N ARG A 58 -3.66 -38.08 14.18
CA ARG A 58 -4.08 -37.28 15.34
C ARG A 58 -3.25 -37.61 16.58
N GLU A 59 -2.91 -38.87 16.81
CA GLU A 59 -2.01 -39.25 17.90
C GLU A 59 -0.61 -38.64 17.73
N LYS A 60 -0.22 -38.31 16.50
CA LYS A 60 1.04 -37.63 16.15
C LYS A 60 0.94 -36.11 16.10
N GLY A 61 -0.24 -35.54 16.40
CA GLY A 61 -0.42 -34.10 16.53
C GLY A 61 -1.27 -33.42 15.46
N LEU A 62 -1.85 -34.18 14.49
CA LEU A 62 -2.79 -33.60 13.52
C LEU A 62 -4.05 -33.09 14.27
N ASP A 63 -4.29 -31.79 14.24
CA ASP A 63 -5.50 -31.17 14.80
C ASP A 63 -6.63 -31.14 13.76
N ALA A 64 -7.26 -32.27 13.56
CA ALA A 64 -8.40 -32.38 12.64
C ALA A 64 -9.53 -33.20 13.26
N PRO A 65 -10.79 -32.80 13.05
CA PRO A 65 -11.93 -33.58 13.51
C PRO A 65 -11.98 -34.94 12.77
N LEU A 66 -12.34 -35.97 13.50
CA LEU A 66 -12.71 -37.25 12.84
C LEU A 66 -14.07 -37.06 12.16
N PRO A 67 -14.31 -37.78 11.06
CA PRO A 67 -15.60 -37.74 10.38
C PRO A 67 -16.74 -38.14 11.31
N ASP A 68 -17.88 -37.50 11.11
CA ASP A 68 -19.10 -37.83 11.85
C ASP A 68 -19.52 -39.30 11.62
N GLU A 69 -20.15 -39.91 12.63
CA GLU A 69 -20.77 -41.22 12.46
C GLU A 69 -21.82 -41.18 11.34
N GLY A 70 -21.60 -41.96 10.27
CA GLY A 70 -22.47 -41.98 9.09
C GLY A 70 -21.97 -41.16 7.90
N GLN A 71 -20.80 -40.55 7.94
CA GLN A 71 -20.17 -39.93 6.77
C GLN A 71 -19.89 -41.02 5.72
N THR A 72 -20.59 -40.96 4.59
CA THR A 72 -20.45 -41.93 3.49
C THR A 72 -19.88 -41.33 2.21
N LYS A 73 -19.94 -40.02 2.09
CA LYS A 73 -19.41 -39.29 0.92
C LYS A 73 -17.99 -38.80 1.18
N PRO A 74 -17.12 -38.75 0.17
CA PRO A 74 -15.81 -38.12 0.28
C PRO A 74 -15.89 -36.68 0.73
N TYR A 75 -14.91 -36.23 1.51
CA TYR A 75 -14.80 -34.88 2.05
C TYR A 75 -13.35 -34.39 2.03
N LEU A 76 -13.17 -33.07 2.09
CA LEU A 76 -11.87 -32.42 2.15
C LEU A 76 -11.49 -32.15 3.61
N MET A 77 -10.21 -32.30 3.94
CA MET A 77 -9.66 -32.05 5.28
C MET A 77 -8.32 -31.32 5.16
N GLU A 78 -8.11 -30.29 5.97
CA GLU A 78 -6.80 -29.67 6.18
C GLU A 78 -5.89 -30.63 6.94
N LEU A 79 -4.64 -30.74 6.54
CA LEU A 79 -3.68 -31.66 7.17
C LEU A 79 -2.66 -30.97 8.08
N ASP A 80 -2.68 -29.66 8.16
CA ASP A 80 -1.78 -28.84 9.01
C ASP A 80 -0.31 -29.28 8.89
N GLY A 81 0.14 -29.52 7.66
CA GLY A 81 1.49 -30.00 7.34
C GLY A 81 1.77 -31.48 7.65
N HIS A 82 0.80 -32.26 8.12
CA HIS A 82 0.94 -33.70 8.36
C HIS A 82 0.66 -34.50 7.08
N GLU A 83 1.52 -35.45 6.79
CA GLU A 83 1.29 -36.43 5.70
C GLU A 83 0.51 -37.65 6.21
N VAL A 84 -0.53 -38.04 5.51
CA VAL A 84 -1.37 -39.19 5.83
C VAL A 84 -1.44 -40.13 4.64
N TYR A 85 -0.77 -41.24 4.72
CA TYR A 85 -0.70 -42.25 3.67
C TYR A 85 -1.65 -43.43 3.97
N SER A 86 -2.73 -43.56 3.21
CA SER A 86 -3.67 -44.67 3.30
C SER A 86 -4.46 -44.81 2.02
N ARG A 87 -5.02 -45.99 1.79
CA ARG A 87 -6.02 -46.14 0.77
C ARG A 87 -7.24 -45.31 1.09
N GLY A 88 -7.74 -44.54 0.12
CA GLY A 88 -8.84 -43.61 0.31
C GLY A 88 -8.44 -42.24 0.89
N VAL A 89 -7.14 -41.95 0.92
CA VAL A 89 -6.60 -40.63 1.29
C VAL A 89 -5.77 -40.12 0.12
N GLU A 90 -6.20 -39.07 -0.55
CA GLU A 90 -5.49 -38.43 -1.65
C GLU A 90 -5.05 -37.05 -1.21
N MET A 91 -3.73 -36.79 -1.16
CA MET A 91 -3.17 -35.52 -0.69
C MET A 91 -2.89 -34.57 -1.86
N PHE A 92 -3.14 -33.27 -1.61
CA PHE A 92 -2.92 -32.19 -2.57
C PHE A 92 -2.31 -30.99 -1.89
N GLU A 93 -1.51 -30.21 -2.63
CA GLU A 93 -1.08 -28.87 -2.27
C GLU A 93 -2.08 -27.86 -2.84
N ALA A 94 -2.99 -27.39 -1.98
CA ALA A 94 -3.94 -26.34 -2.31
C ALA A 94 -3.28 -24.96 -2.22
N VAL A 95 -3.70 -24.02 -3.05
CA VAL A 95 -3.14 -22.65 -3.07
C VAL A 95 -3.69 -21.82 -1.93
N GLN A 96 -2.80 -21.21 -1.15
CA GLN A 96 -3.15 -20.16 -0.21
C GLN A 96 -3.05 -18.81 -0.93
N ARG A 97 -4.20 -18.12 -1.10
CA ARG A 97 -4.24 -16.86 -1.85
C ARG A 97 -3.36 -15.78 -1.23
N TYR A 98 -3.47 -15.56 0.10
CA TYR A 98 -2.73 -14.56 0.82
C TYR A 98 -1.74 -15.22 1.77
N ALA A 99 -0.49 -14.72 1.79
CA ALA A 99 0.50 -15.12 2.76
C ALA A 99 0.16 -14.55 4.15
N ASP A 100 0.62 -15.20 5.22
CA ASP A 100 0.43 -14.69 6.60
C ASP A 100 1.13 -13.34 6.81
N ASP A 101 2.26 -13.11 6.11
CA ASP A 101 3.00 -11.86 6.03
C ASP A 101 2.75 -11.12 4.73
N GLN A 102 1.50 -11.05 4.28
CA GLN A 102 1.09 -10.51 2.99
C GLN A 102 1.74 -9.15 2.69
N LEU A 103 2.39 -9.05 1.53
CA LEU A 103 2.94 -7.79 1.03
C LEU A 103 1.82 -6.88 0.51
N ALA A 104 1.93 -5.59 0.83
CA ALA A 104 1.03 -4.53 0.36
C ALA A 104 -0.48 -4.85 0.49
N PRO A 105 -0.97 -5.32 1.67
CA PRO A 105 -2.36 -5.77 1.80
C PRO A 105 -3.38 -4.68 1.43
N HIS A 106 -3.12 -3.40 1.74
CA HIS A 106 -4.01 -2.29 1.39
C HIS A 106 -4.05 -1.97 -0.11
N ILE A 107 -3.05 -2.39 -0.87
CA ILE A 107 -3.02 -2.28 -2.33
C ILE A 107 -3.69 -3.49 -2.95
N ILE A 108 -3.30 -4.69 -2.53
CA ILE A 108 -3.85 -5.96 -3.04
C ILE A 108 -5.34 -6.05 -2.76
N GLY A 109 -5.76 -5.73 -1.54
CA GLY A 109 -7.15 -5.90 -1.12
C GLY A 109 -7.45 -7.32 -0.66
N TYR A 110 -8.72 -7.70 -0.75
CA TYR A 110 -9.22 -9.00 -0.31
C TYR A 110 -10.48 -9.41 -1.06
N LEU A 111 -10.78 -10.70 -0.98
CA LEU A 111 -11.99 -11.31 -1.55
C LEU A 111 -13.13 -11.34 -0.54
N ASN A 112 -14.35 -11.57 -1.04
CA ASN A 112 -15.51 -11.89 -0.21
C ASN A 112 -15.29 -13.24 0.54
N PRO A 113 -16.11 -13.57 1.56
CA PRO A 113 -15.96 -14.81 2.32
C PRO A 113 -16.04 -16.07 1.46
N GLU A 114 -16.83 -16.06 0.38
CA GLU A 114 -16.98 -17.15 -0.57
C GLU A 114 -15.79 -17.26 -1.55
N LYS A 115 -14.85 -16.33 -1.48
CA LYS A 115 -13.67 -16.22 -2.36
C LYS A 115 -13.99 -16.12 -3.87
N THR A 116 -15.18 -15.61 -4.19
CA THR A 116 -15.68 -15.53 -5.58
C THR A 116 -15.50 -14.18 -6.25
N SER A 117 -15.32 -13.10 -5.49
CA SER A 117 -15.14 -11.76 -6.03
C SER A 117 -14.28 -10.86 -5.13
N GLY A 118 -13.61 -9.90 -5.74
CA GLY A 118 -12.85 -8.88 -5.05
C GLY A 118 -13.74 -7.85 -4.36
N VAL A 119 -13.37 -7.46 -3.14
CA VAL A 119 -14.11 -6.49 -2.30
C VAL A 119 -13.35 -5.19 -2.15
N ALA A 120 -12.03 -5.23 -2.20
CA ALA A 120 -11.17 -4.06 -2.04
C ALA A 120 -9.90 -4.16 -2.89
N GLY A 121 -9.22 -3.03 -3.08
CA GLY A 121 -7.93 -2.95 -3.73
C GLY A 121 -7.91 -3.49 -5.16
N ILE A 122 -6.78 -4.04 -5.57
CA ILE A 122 -6.57 -4.63 -6.91
C ILE A 122 -7.49 -5.82 -7.15
N GLU A 123 -7.78 -6.61 -6.11
CA GLU A 123 -8.75 -7.72 -6.22
C GLU A 123 -10.11 -7.24 -6.73
N MET A 124 -10.60 -6.10 -6.25
CA MET A 124 -11.85 -5.49 -6.69
C MET A 124 -11.70 -4.80 -8.05
N ALA A 125 -10.68 -3.96 -8.21
CA ALA A 125 -10.51 -3.14 -9.41
C ALA A 125 -10.30 -3.97 -10.68
N TYR A 126 -9.70 -5.15 -10.55
CA TYR A 126 -9.44 -6.08 -11.65
C TYR A 126 -10.17 -7.41 -11.48
N ASP A 127 -11.32 -7.43 -10.78
CA ASP A 127 -12.08 -8.65 -10.52
C ASP A 127 -12.42 -9.41 -11.82
N ASP A 128 -12.95 -8.73 -12.82
CA ASP A 128 -13.32 -9.33 -14.10
C ASP A 128 -12.11 -9.90 -14.86
N LEU A 129 -10.97 -9.22 -14.81
CA LEU A 129 -9.73 -9.70 -15.42
C LEU A 129 -9.22 -10.96 -14.70
N LEU A 130 -9.11 -10.89 -13.38
CA LEU A 130 -8.58 -11.97 -12.57
C LEU A 130 -9.43 -13.22 -12.66
N ARG A 131 -10.76 -13.08 -12.76
CA ARG A 131 -11.70 -14.19 -12.95
C ARG A 131 -11.57 -14.91 -14.30
N GLN A 132 -11.02 -14.27 -15.33
CA GLN A 132 -10.73 -14.94 -16.60
C GLN A 132 -9.72 -16.07 -16.46
N TYR A 133 -8.91 -16.02 -15.41
CA TYR A 133 -7.88 -17.00 -15.06
C TYR A 133 -8.29 -17.90 -13.89
N ASP A 134 -9.59 -17.91 -13.52
CA ASP A 134 -10.09 -18.84 -12.51
C ASP A 134 -9.86 -20.26 -12.93
N GLY A 135 -9.49 -21.10 -11.98
CA GLY A 135 -9.27 -22.51 -12.22
C GLY A 135 -9.75 -23.37 -11.07
N SER A 136 -9.95 -24.66 -11.31
CA SER A 136 -10.40 -25.59 -10.28
C SER A 136 -9.72 -26.94 -10.39
N LEU A 137 -9.52 -27.55 -9.23
CA LEU A 137 -9.12 -28.95 -9.06
C LEU A 137 -10.26 -29.69 -8.37
N LYS A 138 -10.78 -30.74 -9.01
CA LYS A 138 -11.89 -31.54 -8.50
C LYS A 138 -11.57 -33.03 -8.61
N LEU A 139 -12.19 -33.81 -7.75
CA LEU A 139 -12.13 -35.27 -7.77
C LEU A 139 -13.51 -35.83 -8.06
N ARG A 140 -13.60 -36.75 -9.01
CA ARG A 140 -14.82 -37.45 -9.34
C ARG A 140 -14.75 -38.88 -8.82
N TYR A 141 -15.65 -39.21 -7.90
CA TYR A 141 -15.81 -40.55 -7.31
C TYR A 141 -17.02 -41.24 -7.90
N THR A 142 -16.89 -42.53 -8.18
CA THR A 142 -18.04 -43.37 -8.57
C THR A 142 -18.78 -43.81 -7.32
N LEU A 143 -20.11 -43.71 -7.32
CA LEU A 143 -20.98 -44.14 -6.23
C LEU A 143 -21.66 -45.46 -6.53
N ASP A 144 -21.93 -46.25 -5.49
CA ASP A 144 -22.82 -47.45 -5.59
C ASP A 144 -24.32 -47.05 -5.60
N ALA A 145 -25.19 -48.00 -5.76
CA ALA A 145 -26.64 -47.78 -5.77
C ALA A 145 -27.19 -47.25 -4.42
N ALA A 146 -26.44 -47.34 -3.36
CA ALA A 146 -26.76 -46.79 -2.04
C ALA A 146 -26.15 -45.41 -1.80
N GLY A 147 -25.49 -44.80 -2.81
CA GLY A 147 -24.86 -43.49 -2.75
C GLY A 147 -23.52 -43.47 -1.98
N ARG A 148 -22.91 -44.63 -1.74
CA ARG A 148 -21.60 -44.74 -1.09
C ARG A 148 -20.51 -44.77 -2.17
N SER A 149 -19.39 -44.15 -1.89
CA SER A 149 -18.23 -44.17 -2.79
C SER A 149 -17.70 -45.60 -2.96
N LEU A 150 -17.52 -46.04 -4.19
CA LEU A 150 -16.94 -47.34 -4.49
C LEU A 150 -15.44 -47.33 -4.18
N SER A 151 -15.04 -48.17 -3.23
CA SER A 151 -13.66 -48.27 -2.72
C SER A 151 -12.65 -48.89 -3.71
N LEU A 152 -13.01 -49.12 -4.98
CA LEU A 152 -12.27 -49.96 -5.92
C LEU A 152 -11.27 -49.22 -6.83
N GLY A 153 -11.11 -47.90 -6.68
CA GLY A 153 -10.15 -47.16 -7.52
C GLY A 153 -9.86 -45.76 -6.99
N ALA A 154 -8.74 -45.19 -7.42
CA ALA A 154 -8.45 -43.78 -7.21
C ALA A 154 -9.52 -42.95 -7.94
N PRO A 155 -9.92 -41.75 -7.35
CA PRO A 155 -10.86 -40.88 -8.04
C PRO A 155 -10.27 -40.32 -9.32
N GLU A 156 -11.13 -39.96 -10.28
CA GLU A 156 -10.71 -39.24 -11.46
C GLU A 156 -10.36 -37.79 -11.08
N ILE A 157 -9.15 -37.36 -11.41
CA ILE A 157 -8.71 -35.99 -11.23
C ILE A 157 -9.19 -35.15 -12.40
N VAL A 158 -10.00 -34.11 -12.11
CA VAL A 158 -10.52 -33.16 -13.10
C VAL A 158 -9.93 -31.80 -12.83
N GLN A 159 -9.15 -31.29 -13.77
CA GLN A 159 -8.57 -29.92 -13.68
C GLN A 159 -9.18 -29.08 -14.81
N ASP A 160 -9.61 -27.87 -14.46
CA ASP A 160 -10.07 -26.85 -15.39
C ASP A 160 -9.30 -25.58 -15.12
N ASN A 161 -8.43 -25.15 -16.05
CA ASN A 161 -7.59 -23.97 -15.97
C ASN A 161 -6.85 -23.81 -14.63
N TYR A 162 -6.64 -24.91 -13.92
CA TYR A 162 -6.08 -24.94 -12.56
C TYR A 162 -4.64 -24.41 -12.53
N LYS A 163 -4.36 -23.48 -11.59
CA LYS A 163 -3.07 -22.79 -11.47
C LYS A 163 -2.67 -22.02 -12.73
N SER A 164 -3.63 -21.38 -13.39
CA SER A 164 -3.34 -20.43 -14.47
C SER A 164 -2.42 -19.30 -13.96
N GLU A 165 -1.47 -18.92 -14.79
CA GLU A 165 -0.44 -17.91 -14.45
C GLU A 165 -0.77 -16.49 -14.98
N GLY A 166 -1.95 -16.29 -15.58
CA GLY A 166 -2.39 -14.98 -16.07
C GLY A 166 -2.80 -14.02 -14.95
N GLY A 167 -2.68 -12.73 -15.20
CA GLY A 167 -3.09 -11.73 -14.23
C GLY A 167 -2.58 -10.31 -14.49
N VAL A 168 -2.54 -9.51 -13.42
CA VAL A 168 -2.15 -8.10 -13.42
C VAL A 168 -0.83 -7.91 -12.67
N ALA A 169 0.06 -7.08 -13.22
CA ALA A 169 1.31 -6.70 -12.55
C ALA A 169 1.24 -5.25 -12.08
N LEU A 170 1.72 -5.03 -10.87
CA LEU A 170 1.82 -3.73 -10.23
C LEU A 170 3.20 -3.12 -10.45
N THR A 171 3.32 -1.80 -10.23
CA THR A 171 4.62 -1.12 -10.19
C THR A 171 5.42 -1.44 -8.92
N ILE A 172 4.78 -2.01 -7.90
CA ILE A 172 5.38 -2.46 -6.65
C ILE A 172 6.55 -3.42 -6.94
N ASP A 173 7.67 -3.22 -6.26
CA ASP A 173 8.78 -4.17 -6.19
C ASP A 173 8.73 -4.91 -4.87
N ALA A 174 8.62 -6.23 -4.90
CA ALA A 174 8.45 -7.06 -3.71
C ALA A 174 9.59 -6.90 -2.69
N ASP A 175 10.83 -6.67 -3.14
CA ASP A 175 11.98 -6.51 -2.25
C ASP A 175 11.93 -5.15 -1.54
N ILE A 176 11.57 -4.09 -2.28
CA ILE A 176 11.41 -2.74 -1.73
C ILE A 176 10.22 -2.70 -0.77
N GLN A 177 9.09 -3.32 -1.16
CA GLN A 177 7.90 -3.41 -0.30
C GLN A 177 8.20 -4.13 1.02
N ARG A 178 8.91 -5.27 0.94
CA ARG A 178 9.30 -6.04 2.13
C ARG A 178 10.25 -5.24 3.04
N ALA A 179 11.19 -4.50 2.46
CA ALA A 179 12.07 -3.62 3.21
C ALA A 179 11.31 -2.50 3.92
N ALA A 180 10.36 -1.86 3.22
CA ALA A 180 9.51 -0.81 3.79
C ALA A 180 8.61 -1.35 4.91
N GLN A 181 7.99 -2.52 4.74
CA GLN A 181 7.17 -3.14 5.80
C GLN A 181 7.99 -3.47 7.04
N ARG A 182 9.22 -4.01 6.87
CA ARG A 182 10.13 -4.25 8.01
C ARG A 182 10.51 -2.96 8.74
N ALA A 183 10.74 -1.87 8.00
CA ALA A 183 11.06 -0.57 8.61
C ALA A 183 9.87 0.01 9.40
N MET A 184 8.64 -0.29 9.00
CA MET A 184 7.42 0.20 9.61
C MET A 184 6.84 -0.70 10.71
N LYS A 185 7.43 -1.86 10.99
CA LYS A 185 6.86 -2.89 11.90
C LYS A 185 6.51 -2.40 13.30
N ASP A 186 7.26 -1.43 13.82
CA ASP A 186 7.06 -0.90 15.17
C ASP A 186 6.23 0.41 15.18
N VAL A 187 5.75 0.86 14.00
CA VAL A 187 4.91 2.04 13.87
C VAL A 187 3.45 1.65 14.11
N LYS A 188 2.84 2.21 15.15
CA LYS A 188 1.44 1.91 15.50
C LYS A 188 0.46 2.41 14.43
N LYS A 189 0.60 3.66 14.02
CA LYS A 189 -0.21 4.30 12.98
C LYS A 189 0.70 5.13 12.07
N GLY A 190 0.70 4.84 10.78
CA GLY A 190 1.53 5.57 9.83
C GLY A 190 1.51 4.98 8.45
N ALA A 191 2.21 5.64 7.53
CA ALA A 191 2.38 5.17 6.16
C ALA A 191 3.82 5.41 5.70
N ALA A 192 4.27 4.57 4.76
CA ALA A 192 5.49 4.80 4.00
C ALA A 192 5.21 4.59 2.51
N VAL A 193 5.76 5.47 1.68
CA VAL A 193 5.66 5.39 0.22
C VAL A 193 7.07 5.49 -0.35
N VAL A 194 7.40 4.58 -1.24
CA VAL A 194 8.62 4.63 -2.08
C VAL A 194 8.18 4.81 -3.53
N MET A 195 8.66 5.86 -4.15
CA MET A 195 8.29 6.24 -5.52
C MET A 195 9.54 6.42 -6.37
N ASP A 196 9.51 5.89 -7.60
CA ASP A 196 10.55 6.13 -8.58
C ASP A 196 10.53 7.59 -9.02
N VAL A 197 11.68 8.25 -8.97
CA VAL A 197 11.77 9.70 -9.20
C VAL A 197 11.56 10.10 -10.66
N GLU A 198 11.84 9.22 -11.60
CA GLU A 198 11.74 9.50 -13.05
C GLU A 198 10.36 9.14 -13.60
N THR A 199 9.75 8.07 -13.10
CA THR A 199 8.52 7.50 -13.68
C THR A 199 7.27 7.79 -12.86
N GLY A 200 7.40 8.05 -11.55
CA GLY A 200 6.27 8.14 -10.63
C GLY A 200 5.72 6.78 -10.20
N ASP A 201 6.38 5.69 -10.57
CA ASP A 201 5.97 4.35 -10.18
C ASP A 201 6.06 4.16 -8.67
N ILE A 202 4.98 3.72 -8.05
CA ILE A 202 4.97 3.36 -6.64
C ILE A 202 5.67 2.00 -6.49
N LYS A 203 6.86 2.00 -5.91
CA LYS A 203 7.67 0.79 -5.66
C LYS A 203 7.33 0.13 -4.34
N ALA A 204 6.83 0.89 -3.37
CA ALA A 204 6.27 0.36 -2.14
C ALA A 204 5.21 1.31 -1.57
N SER A 205 4.21 0.72 -0.94
CA SER A 205 3.17 1.45 -0.18
C SER A 205 2.81 0.64 1.06
N VAL A 206 3.06 1.23 2.22
CA VAL A 206 2.80 0.60 3.53
C VAL A 206 1.82 1.47 4.29
N SER A 207 0.83 0.83 4.91
CA SER A 207 -0.08 1.46 5.86
C SER A 207 -0.13 0.62 7.14
N MET A 208 0.03 1.25 8.28
CA MET A 208 0.02 0.59 9.60
C MET A 208 -1.09 1.16 10.48
N PRO A 209 -1.79 0.31 11.29
CA PRO A 209 -1.68 -1.15 11.27
C PRO A 209 -2.24 -1.76 9.99
N ALA A 210 -1.77 -2.94 9.64
CA ALA A 210 -2.31 -3.74 8.56
C ALA A 210 -3.38 -4.70 9.07
N TYR A 211 -4.25 -5.16 8.19
CA TYR A 211 -5.19 -6.25 8.43
C TYR A 211 -4.65 -7.57 7.88
N ASP A 212 -5.14 -8.68 8.40
CA ASP A 212 -4.93 -10.01 7.84
C ASP A 212 -6.05 -10.31 6.82
N ALA A 213 -5.69 -10.48 5.54
CA ALA A 213 -6.64 -10.78 4.48
C ALA A 213 -7.23 -12.20 4.60
N ASN A 214 -6.59 -13.10 5.36
CA ASN A 214 -7.12 -14.43 5.67
C ASN A 214 -8.12 -14.41 6.82
N ASN A 215 -8.07 -13.39 7.71
CA ASN A 215 -8.95 -13.26 8.86
C ASN A 215 -9.36 -11.80 9.09
N LEU A 216 -10.27 -11.29 8.27
CA LEU A 216 -10.75 -9.91 8.35
C LEU A 216 -11.52 -9.62 9.64
N ALA A 217 -12.15 -10.65 10.25
CA ALA A 217 -12.99 -10.50 11.42
C ALA A 217 -12.23 -9.92 12.63
N ASP A 218 -10.98 -10.31 12.83
CA ASP A 218 -10.14 -9.82 13.92
C ASP A 218 -9.82 -8.31 13.78
N SER A 219 -9.89 -7.79 12.57
CA SER A 219 -9.61 -6.39 12.25
C SER A 219 -10.83 -5.48 12.33
N LEU A 220 -12.07 -6.02 12.26
CA LEU A 220 -13.31 -5.23 12.14
C LEU A 220 -13.57 -4.30 13.32
N HIS A 221 -13.18 -4.71 14.53
CA HIS A 221 -13.42 -3.97 15.77
C HIS A 221 -12.17 -3.29 16.33
N ASN A 222 -11.07 -3.32 15.58
CA ASN A 222 -9.82 -2.69 15.99
C ASN A 222 -9.93 -1.16 15.86
N PRO A 223 -9.88 -0.39 16.99
CA PRO A 223 -10.04 1.07 16.97
C PRO A 223 -8.91 1.79 16.25
N ASP A 224 -7.79 1.12 15.97
CA ASP A 224 -6.67 1.69 15.22
C ASP A 224 -6.89 1.73 13.71
N GLY A 225 -8.02 1.19 13.22
CA GLY A 225 -8.47 1.28 11.84
C GLY A 225 -7.52 0.62 10.85
N PRO A 226 -7.30 -0.73 10.93
CA PRO A 226 -6.38 -1.44 10.04
C PRO A 226 -6.81 -1.45 8.57
N PHE A 227 -8.08 -1.21 8.26
CA PHE A 227 -8.57 -1.11 6.88
C PHE A 227 -8.28 0.24 6.21
N VAL A 228 -7.84 1.26 6.98
CA VAL A 228 -7.52 2.58 6.44
C VAL A 228 -6.20 2.52 5.68
N ASN A 229 -6.22 2.83 4.38
CA ASN A 229 -4.98 3.04 3.63
C ASN A 229 -4.45 4.45 3.92
N ARG A 230 -3.54 4.56 4.87
CA ARG A 230 -2.97 5.83 5.30
C ARG A 230 -2.06 6.47 4.27
N ALA A 231 -1.50 5.69 3.35
CA ALA A 231 -0.73 6.25 2.23
C ALA A 231 -1.62 7.06 1.26
N PHE A 232 -2.92 6.75 1.21
CA PHE A 232 -3.91 7.37 0.34
C PHE A 232 -4.77 8.42 1.05
N SER A 233 -4.65 8.53 2.38
CA SER A 233 -5.41 9.47 3.21
C SER A 233 -4.66 10.78 3.37
N GLN A 234 -5.41 11.88 3.57
CA GLN A 234 -4.84 13.22 3.70
C GLN A 234 -4.57 13.58 5.16
N TYR A 235 -3.47 14.29 5.38
CA TYR A 235 -2.99 14.73 6.68
C TYR A 235 -2.41 16.14 6.60
N SER A 236 -2.32 16.83 7.75
CA SER A 236 -1.58 18.10 7.86
C SER A 236 -0.11 17.88 7.53
N VAL A 237 0.47 18.71 6.67
CA VAL A 237 1.78 18.48 6.03
C VAL A 237 2.95 19.00 6.85
N GLY A 238 2.78 20.18 7.46
CA GLY A 238 3.84 20.83 8.22
C GLY A 238 5.06 21.23 7.37
N SER A 239 6.22 21.24 8.00
CA SER A 239 7.47 21.80 7.45
C SER A 239 8.00 21.14 6.18
N THR A 240 7.47 19.99 5.73
CA THR A 240 7.83 19.45 4.41
C THR A 240 7.37 20.38 3.29
N PHE A 241 6.26 21.09 3.48
CA PHE A 241 5.73 22.05 2.50
C PHE A 241 6.65 23.26 2.25
N LYS A 242 7.57 23.55 3.14
CA LYS A 242 8.59 24.61 2.95
C LYS A 242 9.39 24.44 1.66
N LEU A 243 9.50 23.21 1.12
CA LEU A 243 10.13 22.95 -0.17
C LEU A 243 9.37 23.57 -1.33
N VAL A 244 8.02 23.54 -1.28
CA VAL A 244 7.16 24.20 -2.27
C VAL A 244 7.35 25.72 -2.22
N VAL A 245 7.38 26.29 -1.01
CA VAL A 245 7.59 27.72 -0.81
C VAL A 245 8.97 28.14 -1.31
N ALA A 246 10.02 27.36 -1.02
CA ALA A 246 11.37 27.60 -1.49
C ALA A 246 11.45 27.52 -3.03
N ALA A 247 10.81 26.52 -3.65
CA ALA A 247 10.74 26.41 -5.12
C ALA A 247 10.06 27.65 -5.74
N ALA A 248 8.89 28.04 -5.21
CA ALA A 248 8.17 29.22 -5.68
C ALA A 248 9.01 30.51 -5.53
N ALA A 249 9.75 30.64 -4.44
CA ALA A 249 10.64 31.77 -4.21
C ALA A 249 11.81 31.82 -5.21
N LEU A 250 12.49 30.71 -5.40
CA LEU A 250 13.62 30.60 -6.35
C LEU A 250 13.18 30.92 -7.77
N GLU A 251 12.03 30.41 -8.21
CA GLU A 251 11.43 30.70 -9.52
C GLU A 251 10.89 32.15 -9.63
N SER A 252 10.67 32.82 -8.50
CA SER A 252 10.29 34.24 -8.45
C SER A 252 11.49 35.19 -8.36
N GLY A 253 12.72 34.66 -8.45
CA GLY A 253 13.96 35.44 -8.51
C GLY A 253 14.63 35.69 -7.14
N TYR A 254 14.10 35.13 -6.04
CA TYR A 254 14.80 35.15 -4.76
C TYR A 254 15.99 34.17 -4.81
N GLY A 255 17.15 34.61 -4.34
CA GLY A 255 18.36 33.79 -4.37
C GLY A 255 18.49 32.88 -3.14
N ARG A 256 19.33 31.81 -3.27
CA ARG A 256 19.59 30.92 -2.11
C ARG A 256 20.26 31.68 -0.93
N TYR A 257 20.96 32.76 -1.19
CA TYR A 257 21.66 33.58 -0.20
C TYR A 257 20.85 34.81 0.24
N THR A 258 19.54 34.85 -0.03
CA THR A 258 18.67 35.90 0.48
C THR A 258 18.75 35.94 2.00
N PRO A 259 19.31 37.03 2.62
CA PRO A 259 19.51 37.07 4.05
C PRO A 259 18.21 37.33 4.79
N TYR A 260 18.09 36.74 5.98
CA TYR A 260 17.01 36.98 6.91
C TYR A 260 17.54 36.87 8.34
N THR A 261 17.07 37.74 9.23
CA THR A 261 17.43 37.69 10.64
C THR A 261 16.28 37.15 11.49
N CYS A 262 16.39 35.88 11.89
CA CYS A 262 15.42 35.25 12.76
C CYS A 262 15.61 35.72 14.21
N LYS A 263 14.61 36.44 14.74
CA LYS A 263 14.57 36.93 16.12
C LYS A 263 13.84 35.98 17.08
N GLY A 264 13.45 34.77 16.60
CA GLY A 264 12.64 33.81 17.35
C GLY A 264 11.14 33.96 17.14
N TYR A 265 10.70 34.92 16.37
CA TYR A 265 9.31 35.15 15.99
C TYR A 265 9.21 36.01 14.72
N GLU A 266 8.01 36.01 14.14
CA GLU A 266 7.57 36.94 13.09
C GLU A 266 6.23 37.52 13.47
N ASP A 267 6.07 38.84 13.30
CA ASP A 267 4.82 39.58 13.55
C ASP A 267 4.13 39.82 12.17
N VAL A 268 2.95 39.26 12.00
CA VAL A 268 2.14 39.46 10.81
C VAL A 268 0.79 40.03 11.20
N ASP A 269 0.57 41.30 10.90
CA ASP A 269 -0.65 42.05 11.23
C ASP A 269 -1.01 42.02 12.74
N GLY A 270 -0.01 42.02 13.63
CA GLY A 270 -0.20 41.95 15.07
C GLY A 270 -0.37 40.52 15.61
N HIS A 271 -0.34 39.49 14.74
CA HIS A 271 -0.30 38.09 15.14
C HIS A 271 1.16 37.60 15.19
N ILE A 272 1.58 37.09 16.34
CA ILE A 272 2.96 36.63 16.57
C ILE A 272 3.09 35.14 16.25
N PHE A 273 3.85 34.83 15.23
CA PHE A 273 4.24 33.47 14.86
C PHE A 273 5.61 33.14 15.44
N TYR A 274 5.67 32.16 16.28
CA TYR A 274 6.92 31.84 16.96
C TYR A 274 7.76 30.79 16.19
N CYS A 275 9.08 31.00 16.26
CA CYS A 275 10.04 29.96 15.92
C CYS A 275 10.07 28.88 17.02
N HIS A 276 10.36 27.64 16.66
CA HIS A 276 10.63 26.60 17.66
C HIS A 276 11.87 26.92 18.51
N TRP A 277 12.80 27.72 17.98
CA TRP A 277 13.93 28.28 18.71
C TRP A 277 13.62 29.72 19.09
N ARG A 278 13.14 29.94 20.32
CA ARG A 278 12.64 31.24 20.82
C ARG A 278 13.71 32.35 20.89
N ASN A 279 14.98 31.95 20.99
CA ASN A 279 16.08 32.93 21.02
C ASN A 279 16.45 33.49 19.65
N GLY A 280 15.83 32.92 18.58
CA GLY A 280 16.13 33.24 17.19
C GLY A 280 17.41 32.54 16.67
N HIS A 281 17.44 32.28 15.38
CA HIS A 281 18.58 31.66 14.70
C HIS A 281 19.65 32.70 14.28
N GLY A 282 19.35 34.00 14.46
CA GLY A 282 20.21 35.06 13.94
C GLY A 282 20.10 35.21 12.44
N GLU A 283 21.20 35.65 11.81
CA GLU A 283 21.27 35.82 10.35
C GLU A 283 21.39 34.43 9.66
N ILE A 284 20.45 34.15 8.79
CA ILE A 284 20.35 32.87 8.07
C ILE A 284 19.95 33.11 6.62
N ASP A 285 20.28 32.18 5.76
CA ASP A 285 19.83 32.07 4.37
C ASP A 285 18.88 30.89 4.15
N LEU A 286 18.49 30.62 2.90
CA LEU A 286 17.58 29.52 2.55
C LEU A 286 18.11 28.15 3.00
N GLN A 287 19.39 27.88 2.80
CA GLN A 287 19.99 26.60 3.19
C GLN A 287 19.87 26.40 4.70
N LYS A 288 20.33 27.39 5.47
CA LYS A 288 20.27 27.32 6.92
C LYS A 288 18.83 27.26 7.45
N ALA A 289 17.92 27.98 6.81
CA ALA A 289 16.50 27.95 7.16
C ALA A 289 15.86 26.56 6.96
N ILE A 290 16.27 25.80 5.92
CA ILE A 290 15.84 24.40 5.68
C ILE A 290 16.46 23.47 6.74
N GLU A 291 17.77 23.60 7.03
CA GLU A 291 18.50 22.81 8.04
C GLU A 291 17.88 22.89 9.42
N VAL A 292 17.60 24.13 9.87
CA VAL A 292 17.01 24.39 11.19
C VAL A 292 15.49 24.47 11.17
N SER A 293 14.86 24.27 10.03
CA SER A 293 13.40 24.34 9.84
C SER A 293 12.76 25.64 10.37
N CYS A 294 13.37 26.80 10.11
CA CYS A 294 12.95 28.10 10.64
C CYS A 294 11.59 28.55 10.10
N ASN A 295 10.56 28.65 10.95
CA ASN A 295 9.23 29.13 10.54
C ASN A 295 9.25 30.63 10.15
N PRO A 296 9.82 31.57 10.96
CA PRO A 296 9.86 32.99 10.61
C PRO A 296 10.49 33.29 9.25
N PHE A 297 11.57 32.58 8.88
CA PHE A 297 12.17 32.71 7.55
C PHE A 297 11.16 32.41 6.43
N PHE A 298 10.45 31.27 6.55
CA PHE A 298 9.50 30.86 5.52
C PHE A 298 8.23 31.70 5.51
N ILE A 299 7.83 32.27 6.63
CA ILE A 299 6.73 33.24 6.71
C ILE A 299 7.10 34.51 5.93
N ASP A 300 8.22 35.13 6.22
CA ASP A 300 8.71 36.32 5.50
C ASP A 300 8.86 36.02 4.00
N LEU A 301 9.50 34.91 3.65
CA LEU A 301 9.69 34.50 2.26
C LEU A 301 8.34 34.28 1.54
N GLY A 302 7.41 33.60 2.18
CA GLY A 302 6.09 33.32 1.62
C GLY A 302 5.23 34.58 1.43
N LEU A 303 5.28 35.53 2.36
CA LEU A 303 4.61 36.81 2.21
C LEU A 303 5.17 37.62 1.03
N ARG A 304 6.50 37.59 0.81
CA ARG A 304 7.14 38.23 -0.35
C ARG A 304 6.78 37.59 -1.68
N VAL A 305 6.69 36.24 -1.72
CA VAL A 305 6.32 35.46 -2.92
C VAL A 305 4.84 35.59 -3.22
N GLY A 306 4.01 35.63 -2.18
CA GLY A 306 2.56 35.69 -2.24
C GLY A 306 1.90 34.31 -2.27
N GLY A 307 0.83 34.14 -1.48
CA GLY A 307 0.13 32.87 -1.28
C GLY A 307 -0.38 32.23 -2.57
N LYS A 308 -0.89 33.05 -3.52
CA LYS A 308 -1.40 32.55 -4.82
C LYS A 308 -0.29 31.91 -5.67
N ARG A 309 0.91 32.47 -5.67
CA ARG A 309 2.05 31.89 -6.41
C ARG A 309 2.50 30.55 -5.79
N ILE A 310 2.53 30.48 -4.46
CA ILE A 310 2.83 29.23 -3.73
C ILE A 310 1.76 28.17 -4.03
N ALA A 311 0.49 28.53 -3.98
CA ALA A 311 -0.62 27.61 -4.29
C ALA A 311 -0.59 27.13 -5.75
N SER A 312 -0.22 28.00 -6.71
CA SER A 312 -0.02 27.58 -8.11
C SER A 312 1.10 26.53 -8.23
N MET A 313 2.26 26.80 -7.63
CA MET A 313 3.38 25.85 -7.59
C MET A 313 2.97 24.51 -6.98
N ALA A 314 2.23 24.53 -5.86
CA ALA A 314 1.72 23.33 -5.22
C ALA A 314 0.81 22.50 -6.16
N ARG A 315 -0.12 23.15 -6.87
CA ARG A 315 -1.02 22.48 -7.84
C ARG A 315 -0.24 21.88 -9.01
N GLU A 316 0.75 22.58 -9.52
CA GLU A 316 1.61 22.10 -10.61
C GLU A 316 2.40 20.86 -10.22
N ILE A 317 2.85 20.77 -8.95
CA ILE A 317 3.50 19.57 -8.38
C ILE A 317 2.53 18.39 -8.23
N GLY A 318 1.25 18.67 -7.93
CA GLY A 318 0.24 17.62 -7.75
C GLY A 318 -0.60 17.72 -6.47
N PHE A 319 -0.39 18.73 -5.64
CA PHE A 319 -1.25 18.98 -4.46
C PHE A 319 -2.68 19.32 -4.88
N SER A 320 -3.65 19.04 -4.01
CA SER A 320 -5.08 19.25 -4.26
C SER A 320 -5.61 18.47 -5.47
N ARG A 321 -4.95 17.37 -5.84
CA ARG A 321 -5.37 16.46 -6.91
C ARG A 321 -5.26 15.01 -6.44
N ALA A 322 -6.38 14.27 -6.52
CA ALA A 322 -6.33 12.84 -6.26
C ALA A 322 -5.49 12.12 -7.33
N ALA A 323 -4.60 11.21 -6.90
CA ALA A 323 -3.98 10.26 -7.81
C ALA A 323 -5.02 9.17 -8.14
N GLN A 324 -5.33 9.02 -9.43
CA GLN A 324 -6.26 8.03 -9.94
C GLN A 324 -5.46 6.88 -10.54
N PHE A 325 -5.57 5.67 -9.98
CA PHE A 325 -4.83 4.49 -10.45
C PHE A 325 -5.69 3.57 -11.32
N THR A 326 -6.96 3.44 -10.95
CA THR A 326 -8.02 2.73 -11.69
C THR A 326 -9.33 3.47 -11.48
N ASP A 327 -10.41 3.02 -12.08
CA ASP A 327 -11.73 3.62 -11.84
C ASP A 327 -12.15 3.52 -10.36
N ASP A 328 -11.71 2.47 -9.68
CA ASP A 328 -12.07 2.16 -8.29
C ASP A 328 -11.00 2.54 -7.25
N ILE A 329 -9.75 2.75 -7.68
CA ILE A 329 -8.63 3.03 -6.77
C ILE A 329 -8.11 4.46 -7.00
N LYS A 330 -8.31 5.31 -6.00
CA LYS A 330 -7.80 6.69 -5.98
C LYS A 330 -7.42 7.12 -4.56
N THR A 331 -6.53 8.10 -4.48
CA THR A 331 -6.22 8.77 -3.21
C THR A 331 -7.25 9.84 -2.86
N GLN A 332 -7.22 10.34 -1.63
CA GLN A 332 -7.82 11.64 -1.32
C GLN A 332 -7.05 12.74 -2.06
N SER A 333 -7.70 13.88 -2.29
CA SER A 333 -7.12 14.99 -3.05
C SER A 333 -6.20 15.89 -2.23
N GLY A 334 -6.32 15.87 -0.90
CA GLY A 334 -5.78 16.94 -0.09
C GLY A 334 -6.52 18.27 -0.30
N THR A 335 -6.12 19.29 0.44
CA THR A 335 -6.67 20.64 0.37
C THR A 335 -5.56 21.68 0.25
N LEU A 336 -5.86 22.78 -0.43
CA LEU A 336 -5.07 24.01 -0.44
C LEU A 336 -5.97 25.17 0.02
N PRO A 337 -5.43 26.20 0.66
CA PRO A 337 -6.20 27.40 0.96
C PRO A 337 -6.73 28.03 -0.32
N ASP A 338 -7.95 28.55 -0.24
CA ASP A 338 -8.59 29.22 -1.36
C ASP A 338 -8.10 30.68 -1.52
N ASP A 339 -8.57 31.36 -2.57
CA ASP A 339 -8.17 32.72 -2.88
C ASP A 339 -8.62 33.74 -1.81
N ALA A 340 -9.71 33.46 -1.09
CA ALA A 340 -10.19 34.32 -0.01
C ALA A 340 -9.29 34.18 1.23
N GLU A 341 -8.93 32.96 1.61
CA GLU A 341 -7.94 32.71 2.67
C GLU A 341 -6.60 33.35 2.32
N LEU A 342 -6.11 33.16 1.08
CA LEU A 342 -4.82 33.69 0.62
C LEU A 342 -4.81 35.24 0.42
N SER A 343 -5.93 35.91 0.63
CA SER A 343 -5.98 37.37 0.70
C SER A 343 -5.58 37.91 2.08
N LEU A 344 -5.47 37.05 3.09
CA LEU A 344 -5.09 37.40 4.46
C LEU A 344 -3.61 37.00 4.71
N ASP A 345 -2.79 37.96 5.11
CA ASP A 345 -1.37 37.73 5.35
C ASP A 345 -1.13 36.68 6.46
N THR A 346 -1.99 36.62 7.47
CA THR A 346 -1.92 35.57 8.51
C THR A 346 -2.21 34.17 7.98
N ALA A 347 -3.06 34.01 6.99
CA ALA A 347 -3.31 32.74 6.33
C ALA A 347 -2.13 32.35 5.43
N VAL A 348 -1.57 33.29 4.68
CA VAL A 348 -0.33 33.09 3.90
C VAL A 348 0.82 32.70 4.82
N ALA A 349 0.94 33.33 5.99
CA ALA A 349 1.95 32.97 6.99
C ALA A 349 1.83 31.50 7.41
N ASN A 350 0.65 31.05 7.83
CA ASN A 350 0.40 29.64 8.17
C ASN A 350 0.72 28.70 7.01
N PHE A 351 0.24 29.02 5.83
CA PHE A 351 0.48 28.23 4.62
C PHE A 351 1.96 28.09 4.28
N SER A 352 2.76 29.14 4.54
CA SER A 352 4.19 29.18 4.22
C SER A 352 5.05 28.21 5.02
N PHE A 353 4.59 27.71 6.16
CA PHE A 353 5.28 26.66 6.90
C PHE A 353 4.47 25.37 7.03
N GLY A 354 3.43 25.21 6.19
CA GLY A 354 2.70 23.96 6.03
C GLY A 354 1.55 23.76 7.02
N GLN A 355 0.96 24.83 7.51
CA GLN A 355 -0.17 24.84 8.43
C GLN A 355 -1.43 25.47 7.78
N GLY A 356 -2.48 25.67 8.56
CA GLY A 356 -3.77 26.17 8.09
C GLY A 356 -4.63 25.07 7.44
N SER A 357 -5.35 25.41 6.38
CA SER A 357 -6.23 24.47 5.65
C SER A 357 -5.51 23.49 4.73
N LEU A 358 -4.17 23.51 4.71
CA LEU A 358 -3.34 22.63 3.91
C LEU A 358 -3.37 21.19 4.42
N THR A 359 -3.78 20.26 3.56
CA THR A 359 -3.60 18.83 3.77
C THR A 359 -3.08 18.15 2.51
N ALA A 360 -2.34 17.06 2.66
CA ALA A 360 -1.88 16.22 1.56
C ALA A 360 -1.79 14.76 1.96
N THR A 361 -1.78 13.89 0.95
CA THR A 361 -1.53 12.46 1.14
C THR A 361 -0.02 12.18 1.11
N PRO A 362 0.46 11.09 1.73
CA PRO A 362 1.84 10.63 1.57
C PRO A 362 2.28 10.47 0.10
N ILE A 363 1.37 10.06 -0.79
CA ILE A 363 1.62 10.00 -2.24
C ILE A 363 1.96 11.38 -2.81
N GLN A 364 1.22 12.43 -2.44
CA GLN A 364 1.49 13.80 -2.91
C GLN A 364 2.80 14.35 -2.37
N VAL A 365 3.15 14.02 -1.13
CA VAL A 365 4.46 14.41 -0.55
C VAL A 365 5.59 13.66 -1.27
N ALA A 366 5.41 12.38 -1.61
CA ALA A 366 6.37 11.64 -2.43
C ALA A 366 6.52 12.25 -3.82
N GLN A 367 5.43 12.67 -4.49
CA GLN A 367 5.48 13.40 -5.76
C GLN A 367 6.31 14.68 -5.66
N MET A 368 6.11 15.46 -4.60
CA MET A 368 6.88 16.68 -4.34
C MET A 368 8.37 16.37 -4.25
N ILE A 369 8.76 15.35 -3.51
CA ILE A 369 10.17 14.94 -3.38
C ILE A 369 10.73 14.45 -4.72
N CYS A 370 9.96 13.68 -5.51
CA CYS A 370 10.36 13.29 -6.86
C CYS A 370 10.62 14.50 -7.74
N THR A 371 9.74 15.51 -7.72
CA THR A 371 9.89 16.75 -8.49
C THR A 371 11.15 17.51 -8.08
N VAL A 372 11.49 17.55 -6.79
CA VAL A 372 12.75 18.13 -6.31
C VAL A 372 13.95 17.30 -6.78
N ALA A 373 13.85 15.98 -6.81
CA ALA A 373 14.98 15.09 -7.07
C ALA A 373 15.35 14.96 -8.56
N ASN A 374 14.38 15.09 -9.47
CA ASN A 374 14.53 14.76 -10.90
C ASN A 374 14.75 15.97 -11.82
N GLY A 375 15.09 17.15 -11.29
CA GLY A 375 15.33 18.34 -12.11
C GLY A 375 14.10 19.24 -12.27
N GLY A 376 13.07 19.10 -11.43
CA GLY A 376 11.89 19.96 -11.42
C GLY A 376 10.72 19.44 -12.25
N TYR A 377 10.68 18.16 -12.55
CA TYR A 377 9.61 17.52 -13.32
C TYR A 377 8.59 16.84 -12.42
N ALA A 378 7.33 17.28 -12.48
CA ALA A 378 6.23 16.61 -11.78
C ALA A 378 5.93 15.28 -12.47
N VAL A 379 5.97 14.19 -11.69
CA VAL A 379 5.61 12.85 -12.13
C VAL A 379 4.15 12.55 -11.80
N THR A 380 3.52 11.66 -12.55
CA THR A 380 2.18 11.14 -12.22
C THR A 380 2.33 9.82 -11.50
N PRO A 381 1.80 9.66 -10.27
CA PRO A 381 1.88 8.39 -9.55
C PRO A 381 1.21 7.27 -10.34
N ARG A 382 1.88 6.13 -10.44
CA ARG A 382 1.44 4.95 -11.18
C ARG A 382 1.52 3.72 -10.29
N LEU A 383 0.51 2.86 -10.35
CA LEU A 383 0.40 1.67 -9.50
C LEU A 383 0.36 0.37 -10.30
N VAL A 384 -0.16 0.40 -11.54
CA VAL A 384 -0.30 -0.78 -12.40
C VAL A 384 0.73 -0.71 -13.52
N GLU A 385 1.51 -1.79 -13.69
CA GLU A 385 2.54 -1.90 -14.72
C GLU A 385 1.95 -2.43 -16.03
N GLY A 386 1.13 -3.48 -15.96
CA GLY A 386 0.57 -4.12 -17.13
C GLY A 386 -0.07 -5.47 -16.83
N PHE A 387 -0.26 -6.26 -17.88
CA PHE A 387 -0.99 -7.53 -17.85
C PHE A 387 -0.19 -8.67 -18.49
N THR A 388 -0.42 -9.87 -18.01
CA THR A 388 0.26 -11.08 -18.46
C THR A 388 -0.70 -12.26 -18.55
N ASP A 389 -0.50 -13.14 -19.55
CA ASP A 389 -1.24 -14.40 -19.68
C ASP A 389 -0.46 -15.59 -19.09
N ASP A 390 0.86 -15.46 -18.99
CA ASP A 390 1.77 -16.57 -18.67
C ASP A 390 2.66 -16.35 -17.44
N GLY A 391 2.50 -15.19 -16.77
CA GLY A 391 3.35 -14.79 -15.63
C GLY A 391 4.82 -14.53 -15.96
N LYS A 392 5.19 -14.47 -17.24
CA LYS A 392 6.58 -14.34 -17.71
C LYS A 392 6.80 -13.18 -18.65
N THR A 393 5.77 -12.85 -19.44
CA THR A 393 5.80 -11.77 -20.43
C THR A 393 4.57 -10.89 -20.32
N TYR A 394 4.75 -9.58 -20.57
CA TYR A 394 3.63 -8.66 -20.66
C TYR A 394 3.03 -8.72 -22.06
N TYR A 395 1.72 -8.88 -22.19
CA TYR A 395 1.02 -8.67 -23.45
C TYR A 395 0.57 -7.21 -23.63
N GLU A 396 0.45 -6.47 -22.53
CA GLU A 396 0.07 -5.05 -22.52
C GLU A 396 0.71 -4.34 -21.33
N HIS A 397 1.23 -3.14 -21.55
CA HIS A 397 1.67 -2.21 -20.51
C HIS A 397 0.66 -1.08 -20.35
N THR A 398 0.45 -0.62 -19.13
CA THR A 398 -0.33 0.59 -18.90
C THR A 398 0.41 1.83 -19.38
N ALA A 399 -0.34 2.88 -19.74
CA ALA A 399 0.26 4.12 -20.20
C ALA A 399 1.15 4.76 -19.11
N ALA A 400 2.38 5.13 -19.50
CA ALA A 400 3.22 6.00 -18.70
C ALA A 400 2.95 7.46 -19.13
N TYR A 401 2.87 8.34 -18.14
CA TYR A 401 2.67 9.77 -18.39
C TYR A 401 4.00 10.48 -18.45
N ALA A 402 4.19 11.32 -19.49
CA ALA A 402 5.37 12.16 -19.57
C ALA A 402 5.37 13.18 -18.43
N PRO A 403 6.46 13.30 -17.66
CA PRO A 403 6.58 14.31 -16.62
C PRO A 403 6.51 15.73 -17.20
N SER A 404 5.92 16.67 -16.49
CA SER A 404 5.87 18.09 -16.88
C SER A 404 6.80 18.92 -16.02
N GLN A 405 7.58 19.81 -16.65
CA GLN A 405 8.49 20.68 -15.91
C GLN A 405 7.69 21.75 -15.14
N VAL A 406 7.90 21.80 -13.82
CA VAL A 406 7.23 22.72 -12.89
C VAL A 406 8.18 23.86 -12.49
N PHE A 407 9.46 23.55 -12.29
CA PHE A 407 10.49 24.52 -11.99
C PHE A 407 11.82 24.13 -12.65
N SER A 408 12.73 25.06 -12.67
CA SER A 408 14.02 24.89 -13.36
C SER A 408 14.92 23.84 -12.69
N LYS A 409 15.80 23.23 -13.49
CA LYS A 409 16.86 22.36 -12.96
C LYS A 409 17.72 23.07 -11.91
N ARG A 410 17.97 24.37 -12.08
CA ARG A 410 18.71 25.16 -11.10
C ARG A 410 18.03 25.17 -9.74
N THR A 411 16.72 25.38 -9.70
CA THR A 411 15.91 25.31 -8.47
C THR A 411 15.99 23.92 -7.84
N SER A 412 15.83 22.87 -8.64
CA SER A 412 15.99 21.48 -8.18
C SER A 412 17.37 21.25 -7.54
N ASP A 413 18.45 21.65 -8.22
CA ASP A 413 19.83 21.44 -7.72
C ASP A 413 20.05 22.16 -6.37
N ILE A 414 19.57 23.40 -6.22
CA ILE A 414 19.66 24.16 -4.98
C ILE A 414 18.89 23.42 -3.86
N LEU A 415 17.66 22.99 -4.12
CA LEU A 415 16.85 22.31 -3.12
C LEU A 415 17.45 20.95 -2.71
N ARG A 416 18.00 20.21 -3.67
CA ARG A 416 18.70 18.93 -3.40
C ARG A 416 19.90 19.15 -2.49
N GLU A 417 20.74 20.16 -2.78
CA GLU A 417 21.87 20.52 -1.91
C GLU A 417 21.42 20.87 -0.50
N CYS A 418 20.35 21.67 -0.35
CA CYS A 418 19.79 22.00 0.96
C CYS A 418 19.26 20.78 1.71
N LEU A 419 18.62 19.83 1.00
CA LEU A 419 18.11 18.60 1.59
C LEU A 419 19.23 17.67 2.05
N VAL A 420 20.31 17.55 1.27
CA VAL A 420 21.51 16.80 1.65
C VAL A 420 22.16 17.43 2.86
N SER A 421 22.35 18.74 2.87
CA SER A 421 22.89 19.49 4.02
C SER A 421 22.03 19.27 5.29
N ASN A 422 20.70 19.24 5.14
CA ASN A 422 19.80 18.97 6.27
C ASN A 422 19.99 17.56 6.88
N VAL A 423 20.29 16.55 6.06
CA VAL A 423 20.59 15.20 6.57
C VAL A 423 22.00 15.10 7.13
N GLU A 424 22.95 15.85 6.59
CA GLU A 424 24.33 15.86 7.08
C GLU A 424 24.49 16.62 8.39
N GLU A 425 23.86 17.79 8.54
CA GLU A 425 24.12 18.77 9.61
C GLU A 425 22.88 19.36 10.27
N GLY A 426 21.68 19.14 9.70
CA GLY A 426 20.44 19.80 10.16
C GLY A 426 19.52 18.90 10.98
N SER A 427 18.23 19.21 10.94
CA SER A 427 17.17 18.48 11.67
C SER A 427 16.98 17.02 11.18
N GLY A 428 17.52 16.67 10.03
CA GLY A 428 17.42 15.35 9.39
C GLY A 428 18.53 14.36 9.72
N VAL A 429 19.47 14.67 10.61
CA VAL A 429 20.69 13.85 10.87
C VAL A 429 20.40 12.40 11.25
N LYS A 430 19.23 12.09 11.83
CA LYS A 430 18.83 10.71 12.15
C LYS A 430 18.53 9.86 10.92
N ALA A 431 18.29 10.48 9.75
CA ALA A 431 18.04 9.80 8.49
C ALA A 431 19.32 9.55 7.67
N LYS A 432 20.49 9.93 8.20
CA LYS A 432 21.77 9.73 7.50
C LYS A 432 22.03 8.25 7.27
N PRO A 433 22.19 7.82 6.01
CA PRO A 433 22.42 6.41 5.70
C PRO A 433 23.86 6.00 6.09
N SER A 434 24.07 4.71 6.32
CA SER A 434 25.39 4.16 6.61
C SER A 434 26.32 4.21 5.41
N PHE A 435 25.77 4.26 4.19
CA PHE A 435 26.51 4.46 2.96
C PHE A 435 25.64 5.20 1.93
N GLY A 436 26.28 5.89 0.98
CA GLY A 436 25.58 6.72 0.00
C GLY A 436 25.21 8.09 0.56
N THR A 437 24.44 8.85 -0.22
CA THR A 437 23.99 10.20 0.12
C THR A 437 22.47 10.23 0.17
N ALA A 438 21.91 10.84 1.19
CA ALA A 438 20.49 11.09 1.30
C ALA A 438 20.21 12.58 1.52
N GLY A 439 19.12 13.06 0.96
CA GLY A 439 18.54 14.35 1.26
C GLY A 439 17.16 14.15 1.88
N GLY A 440 16.76 15.02 2.80
CA GLY A 440 15.48 14.86 3.46
C GLY A 440 15.00 16.11 4.19
N LYS A 441 13.70 16.14 4.51
CA LYS A 441 13.08 17.16 5.33
C LYS A 441 12.13 16.50 6.33
N THR A 442 12.29 16.86 7.60
CA THR A 442 11.39 16.46 8.68
C THR A 442 10.27 17.46 8.87
N ALA A 443 9.13 16.99 9.35
CA ALA A 443 8.05 17.86 9.80
C ALA A 443 7.34 17.32 11.03
N SER A 444 6.74 18.24 11.80
CA SER A 444 5.74 17.97 12.81
C SER A 444 4.60 18.95 12.57
N ALA A 445 3.42 18.43 12.24
CA ALA A 445 2.27 19.24 11.92
C ALA A 445 1.24 19.14 13.06
N GLN A 446 0.83 20.26 13.59
CA GLN A 446 -0.26 20.36 14.55
C GLN A 446 -1.58 20.02 13.87
N THR A 447 -2.47 19.33 14.56
CA THR A 447 -3.77 18.93 14.02
C THR A 447 -4.94 19.68 14.61
N GLY A 448 -4.74 20.33 15.76
CA GLY A 448 -5.81 20.91 16.57
C GLY A 448 -6.73 19.88 17.22
N VAL A 449 -6.37 18.60 17.14
CA VAL A 449 -7.10 17.49 17.76
C VAL A 449 -6.34 17.02 18.98
N TYR A 450 -7.03 16.85 20.09
CA TYR A 450 -6.45 16.49 21.38
C TYR A 450 -6.94 15.13 21.84
N GLU A 451 -6.05 14.27 22.34
CA GLU A 451 -6.43 12.97 22.93
C GLU A 451 -7.29 13.19 24.18
N THR A 452 -6.94 14.19 24.98
CA THR A 452 -7.72 14.61 26.16
C THR A 452 -8.24 16.03 25.94
N PRO A 453 -9.56 16.26 25.84
CA PRO A 453 -10.10 17.59 25.65
C PRO A 453 -9.69 18.56 26.77
N GLY A 454 -9.08 19.68 26.39
CA GLY A 454 -8.64 20.74 27.31
C GLY A 454 -7.20 20.60 27.80
N GLU A 455 -6.47 19.56 27.42
CA GLU A 455 -5.05 19.40 27.72
C GLU A 455 -4.21 19.70 26.46
N GLU A 456 -3.56 20.87 26.42
CA GLU A 456 -2.75 21.30 25.26
C GLU A 456 -1.60 20.32 24.93
N ASP A 457 -1.03 19.67 25.94
CA ASP A 457 0.06 18.70 25.79
C ASP A 457 -0.39 17.36 25.18
N SER A 458 -1.71 17.14 25.03
CA SER A 458 -2.30 15.95 24.43
C SER A 458 -2.62 16.11 22.92
N GLU A 459 -2.14 17.18 22.26
CA GLU A 459 -2.39 17.39 20.84
C GLU A 459 -1.79 16.27 19.98
N ILE A 460 -2.63 15.72 19.09
CA ILE A 460 -2.17 14.76 18.08
C ILE A 460 -1.35 15.49 17.03
N VAL A 461 -0.12 15.05 16.81
CA VAL A 461 0.81 15.62 15.85
C VAL A 461 1.09 14.65 14.73
N HIS A 462 1.00 15.10 13.48
CA HIS A 462 1.45 14.31 12.33
C HIS A 462 2.96 14.53 12.15
N ALA A 463 3.75 13.47 12.27
CA ALA A 463 5.18 13.48 11.98
C ALA A 463 5.46 12.97 10.57
N TRP A 464 6.36 13.66 9.87
CA TRP A 464 6.77 13.32 8.50
C TRP A 464 8.28 13.20 8.39
#